data_5f29cdbfb3da853aba42934f54766646
#
_entry.id   5f29cdbfb3da853aba42934f54766646
#
_cell.length_a   1.000
_cell.length_b   1.000
_cell.length_c   1.000
_cell.angle_alpha   90.00
_cell.angle_beta   90.00
_cell.angle_gamma   90.00
#
_symmetry.space_group_name_H-M   'P 1'
#
loop_
_entity.id
_entity.type
_entity.pdbx_description
1 polymer ?
#
loop_
_entity_poly.entity_id
_entity_poly.type
_entity_poly.pdbx_seq_one_letter_code
_entity_poly.pdbx_strand_id
1 'polypeptide(L)'
;MADIFIVGDEISPVAECESAIGAAALGRALSAAKHKVTMLTLASEERASRLPGMARRLRTVLARLADGDRECSLFEGRSAISQCALHVLGAEPIDRGHGAAFLASAASAMVRDEICRPDVIIAWGEAAAAVLPAIQATSRVFVLPTGTWGSPLSATERAALDPNAPDLAMAKGSLAGLGAIDADVVVFPSPSSARGFASAREFSFRASDQPVVSVRFGCDEAPCDPATDPALAARYSSDAPSGKAECRKALARRTSLALGRRTLLVATAPLAIAEGGRSLINAISSLVRSDVAFVVPGVGERALVEEIKRIAIETPGKIAIYPEYGSLAERQILAGADVLLLADKDNHLARTAGLAMRYATLPLVPDCAAYADYMVDYDVASQTGSGLLYKVNDAFEHLSVVLRAAGLRGNPDVWQPLQKRLMHAAPHWSATAALFESLCLSQPASA
;
A
#
# COMPACT_ATOMS: atom_id res chain seq x y z
N MET A 1 -14.59 -21.81 -8.37
CA MET A 1 -15.16 -20.46 -8.33
C MET A 1 -15.75 -20.29 -6.95
N ALA A 2 -15.24 -19.36 -6.15
CA ALA A 2 -15.68 -19.12 -4.78
C ALA A 2 -16.35 -17.75 -4.67
N ASP A 3 -17.22 -17.57 -3.66
CA ASP A 3 -17.74 -16.26 -3.23
C ASP A 3 -16.81 -15.70 -2.15
N ILE A 4 -16.11 -14.62 -2.47
CA ILE A 4 -15.07 -14.02 -1.60
C ILE A 4 -15.59 -12.69 -1.07
N PHE A 5 -15.55 -12.51 0.25
CA PHE A 5 -15.94 -11.30 0.93
C PHE A 5 -14.71 -10.62 1.52
N ILE A 6 -14.31 -9.48 0.98
CA ILE A 6 -13.22 -8.66 1.49
C ILE A 6 -13.82 -7.55 2.35
N VAL A 7 -13.50 -7.55 3.63
CA VAL A 7 -13.87 -6.47 4.54
C VAL A 7 -12.61 -5.73 4.94
N GLY A 8 -12.58 -4.43 4.76
CA GLY A 8 -11.41 -3.61 5.03
C GLY A 8 -11.71 -2.36 5.84
N ASP A 9 -10.78 -1.99 6.69
CA ASP A 9 -10.84 -0.72 7.45
C ASP A 9 -11.01 0.44 6.49
N GLU A 10 -10.25 0.40 5.40
CA GLU A 10 -10.30 1.34 4.30
C GLU A 10 -10.15 0.57 2.98
N ILE A 11 -10.99 0.89 1.99
CA ILE A 11 -10.90 0.37 0.62
C ILE A 11 -11.09 1.53 -0.35
N SER A 12 -10.26 1.60 -1.39
CA SER A 12 -10.42 2.62 -2.44
C SER A 12 -11.78 2.45 -3.17
N PRO A 13 -12.53 3.55 -3.39
CA PRO A 13 -12.15 4.96 -3.35
C PRO A 13 -12.42 5.68 -2.02
N VAL A 14 -12.77 4.99 -0.94
CA VAL A 14 -13.00 5.62 0.37
C VAL A 14 -11.71 6.23 0.91
N ALA A 15 -10.57 5.56 0.73
CA ALA A 15 -9.26 6.08 1.03
C ALA A 15 -8.30 5.84 -0.14
N GLU A 16 -7.22 6.62 -0.22
CA GLU A 16 -6.18 6.50 -1.23
C GLU A 16 -4.82 6.12 -0.63
N CYS A 17 -4.81 5.52 0.55
CA CYS A 17 -3.60 4.97 1.16
C CYS A 17 -3.21 3.63 0.49
N GLU A 18 -1.96 3.20 0.67
CA GLU A 18 -1.46 1.95 0.07
C GLU A 18 -2.30 0.73 0.46
N SER A 19 -2.74 0.66 1.72
CA SER A 19 -3.61 -0.42 2.22
C SER A 19 -4.94 -0.45 1.47
N ALA A 20 -5.61 0.69 1.34
CA ALA A 20 -6.92 0.79 0.68
C ALA A 20 -6.85 0.44 -0.81
N ILE A 21 -5.80 0.89 -1.50
CA ILE A 21 -5.53 0.54 -2.90
C ILE A 21 -5.26 -0.96 -3.01
N GLY A 22 -4.47 -1.53 -2.09
CA GLY A 22 -4.13 -2.95 -2.05
C GLY A 22 -5.35 -3.86 -1.94
N ALA A 23 -6.28 -3.56 -1.03
CA ALA A 23 -7.54 -4.31 -0.89
C ALA A 23 -8.35 -4.31 -2.19
N ALA A 24 -8.51 -3.14 -2.82
CA ALA A 24 -9.24 -3.01 -4.08
C ALA A 24 -8.54 -3.75 -5.23
N ALA A 25 -7.21 -3.69 -5.30
CA ALA A 25 -6.43 -4.37 -6.34
C ALA A 25 -6.44 -5.89 -6.18
N LEU A 26 -6.38 -6.41 -4.95
CA LEU A 26 -6.60 -7.84 -4.67
C LEU A 26 -7.98 -8.28 -5.15
N GLY A 27 -9.03 -7.53 -4.81
CA GLY A 27 -10.39 -7.83 -5.26
C GLY A 27 -10.51 -7.90 -6.78
N ARG A 28 -9.87 -6.98 -7.50
CA ARG A 28 -9.79 -7.01 -8.97
C ARG A 28 -9.08 -8.27 -9.49
N ALA A 29 -7.94 -8.62 -8.91
CA ALA A 29 -7.15 -9.76 -9.36
C ALA A 29 -7.91 -11.09 -9.13
N LEU A 30 -8.56 -11.25 -7.97
CA LEU A 30 -9.41 -12.39 -7.67
C LEU A 30 -10.65 -12.46 -8.59
N SER A 31 -11.25 -11.30 -8.91
CA SER A 31 -12.37 -11.25 -9.89
C SER A 31 -11.91 -11.63 -11.30
N ALA A 32 -10.70 -11.20 -11.71
CA ALA A 32 -10.08 -11.62 -12.96
C ALA A 32 -9.83 -13.14 -13.02
N ALA A 33 -9.53 -13.74 -11.87
CA ALA A 33 -9.39 -15.19 -11.68
C ALA A 33 -10.76 -15.93 -11.60
N LYS A 34 -11.88 -15.23 -11.90
CA LYS A 34 -13.25 -15.77 -11.98
C LYS A 34 -13.90 -16.06 -10.63
N HIS A 35 -13.44 -15.48 -9.54
CA HIS A 35 -14.18 -15.49 -8.27
C HIS A 35 -15.24 -14.38 -8.26
N LYS A 36 -16.32 -14.62 -7.51
CA LYS A 36 -17.26 -13.56 -7.18
C LYS A 36 -16.75 -12.81 -5.96
N VAL A 37 -16.47 -11.52 -6.11
CA VAL A 37 -15.88 -10.70 -5.04
C VAL A 37 -16.85 -9.61 -4.63
N THR A 38 -17.15 -9.58 -3.33
CA THR A 38 -17.90 -8.50 -2.66
C THR A 38 -16.99 -7.80 -1.68
N MET A 39 -17.07 -6.48 -1.58
CA MET A 39 -16.21 -5.68 -0.70
C MET A 39 -17.06 -4.83 0.24
N LEU A 40 -16.61 -4.68 1.49
CA LEU A 40 -17.22 -3.81 2.51
C LEU A 40 -16.15 -2.95 3.17
N THR A 41 -16.44 -1.67 3.34
CA THR A 41 -15.60 -0.72 4.08
C THR A 41 -16.45 0.31 4.82
N LEU A 42 -15.79 1.16 5.60
CA LEU A 42 -16.38 2.16 6.46
C LEU A 42 -16.00 3.57 6.02
N ALA A 43 -16.93 4.51 6.12
CA ALA A 43 -16.68 5.94 5.93
C ALA A 43 -17.66 6.76 6.77
N SER A 44 -17.40 8.06 6.95
CA SER A 44 -18.44 8.96 7.42
C SER A 44 -19.61 8.99 6.42
N GLU A 45 -20.84 9.22 6.90
CA GLU A 45 -22.01 9.23 6.02
C GLU A 45 -21.89 10.33 4.95
N GLU A 46 -21.35 11.48 5.33
CA GLU A 46 -21.07 12.57 4.40
C GLU A 46 -20.11 12.12 3.27
N ARG A 47 -19.02 11.45 3.61
CA ARG A 47 -18.05 10.95 2.63
C ARG A 47 -18.66 9.85 1.75
N ALA A 48 -19.35 8.88 2.34
CA ALA A 48 -19.99 7.80 1.62
C ALA A 48 -20.99 8.30 0.57
N SER A 49 -21.82 9.30 0.92
CA SER A 49 -22.81 9.90 0.04
C SER A 49 -22.23 10.68 -1.15
N ARG A 50 -20.99 11.14 -1.02
CA ARG A 50 -20.29 11.91 -2.08
C ARG A 50 -19.44 11.05 -3.01
N LEU A 51 -19.29 9.76 -2.72
CA LEU A 51 -18.50 8.87 -3.57
C LEU A 51 -19.16 8.67 -4.93
N PRO A 52 -18.42 8.84 -6.03
CA PRO A 52 -18.99 8.67 -7.38
C PRO A 52 -19.51 7.25 -7.61
N GLY A 53 -20.71 7.14 -8.18
CA GLY A 53 -21.31 5.84 -8.53
C GLY A 53 -21.80 5.02 -7.35
N MET A 54 -21.87 5.59 -6.14
CA MET A 54 -22.47 4.97 -4.96
C MET A 54 -23.93 5.42 -4.82
N ALA A 55 -24.80 4.47 -4.51
CA ALA A 55 -26.21 4.72 -4.21
C ALA A 55 -26.55 4.24 -2.80
N ARG A 56 -27.33 5.04 -2.05
CA ARG A 56 -27.80 4.63 -0.73
C ARG A 56 -28.85 3.53 -0.88
N ARG A 57 -28.69 2.44 -0.13
CA ARG A 57 -29.74 1.41 -0.06
C ARG A 57 -30.95 1.91 0.73
N LEU A 58 -32.12 1.40 0.38
CA LEU A 58 -33.38 1.75 1.08
C LEU A 58 -33.39 1.21 2.53
N ARG A 59 -32.65 0.12 2.80
CA ARG A 59 -32.56 -0.47 4.14
C ARG A 59 -31.30 0.04 4.84
N THR A 60 -31.48 0.47 6.09
CA THR A 60 -30.38 0.77 7.01
C THR A 60 -29.84 -0.52 7.64
N VAL A 61 -28.60 -0.46 8.09
CA VAL A 61 -27.98 -1.49 8.93
C VAL A 61 -28.11 -1.04 10.38
N LEU A 62 -28.68 -1.91 11.22
CA LEU A 62 -28.64 -1.68 12.66
C LEU A 62 -27.31 -2.22 13.19
N ALA A 63 -26.39 -1.32 13.48
CA ALA A 63 -25.12 -1.65 14.13
C ALA A 63 -25.36 -1.80 15.64
N ARG A 64 -25.06 -3.00 16.15
CA ARG A 64 -25.11 -3.31 17.57
C ARG A 64 -23.78 -2.96 18.23
N LEU A 65 -23.79 -1.95 19.07
CA LEU A 65 -22.65 -1.49 19.83
C LEU A 65 -22.92 -1.67 21.31
N ALA A 66 -21.88 -1.82 22.11
CA ALA A 66 -22.04 -1.99 23.56
C ALA A 66 -22.61 -0.74 24.25
N ASP A 67 -22.43 0.44 23.66
CA ASP A 67 -22.97 1.73 24.13
C ASP A 67 -24.36 2.06 23.55
N GLY A 68 -24.96 1.18 22.76
CA GLY A 68 -26.27 1.30 22.16
C GLY A 68 -26.33 1.09 20.65
N ASP A 69 -27.46 0.60 20.18
CA ASP A 69 -27.68 0.35 18.75
C ASP A 69 -27.73 1.66 17.96
N ARG A 70 -27.14 1.66 16.75
CA ARG A 70 -27.14 2.79 15.82
C ARG A 70 -27.61 2.37 14.44
N GLU A 71 -28.51 3.15 13.88
CA GLU A 71 -28.90 3.00 12.47
C GLU A 71 -27.84 3.63 11.55
N CYS A 72 -27.30 2.84 10.64
CA CYS A 72 -26.28 3.25 9.69
C CYS A 72 -26.79 3.08 8.25
N SER A 73 -26.42 4.02 7.40
CA SER A 73 -26.72 3.94 5.97
C SER A 73 -25.73 2.99 5.27
N LEU A 74 -26.25 2.10 4.43
CA LEU A 74 -25.40 1.28 3.56
C LEU A 74 -25.48 1.83 2.13
N PHE A 75 -24.33 2.18 1.58
CA PHE A 75 -24.17 2.63 0.20
C PHE A 75 -23.60 1.47 -0.63
N GLU A 76 -24.08 1.35 -1.87
CA GLU A 76 -23.63 0.31 -2.79
C GLU A 76 -23.21 0.87 -4.13
N GLY A 77 -22.23 0.27 -4.75
CA GLY A 77 -21.71 0.67 -6.06
C GLY A 77 -20.62 -0.28 -6.54
N ARG A 78 -19.74 0.22 -7.36
CA ARG A 78 -18.56 -0.52 -7.83
C ARG A 78 -17.30 0.24 -7.54
N SER A 79 -16.30 -0.44 -7.05
CA SER A 79 -14.97 0.13 -6.91
C SER A 79 -14.39 0.50 -8.28
N ALA A 80 -13.88 1.72 -8.43
CA ALA A 80 -13.25 2.17 -9.66
C ALA A 80 -12.00 1.35 -10.03
N ILE A 81 -11.29 0.82 -9.03
CA ILE A 81 -10.09 -0.02 -9.23
C ILE A 81 -10.49 -1.46 -9.52
N SER A 82 -11.29 -2.09 -8.64
CA SER A 82 -11.58 -3.52 -8.74
C SER A 82 -12.70 -3.86 -9.70
N GLN A 83 -13.62 -2.92 -9.98
CA GLN A 83 -14.90 -3.18 -10.66
C GLN A 83 -15.81 -4.19 -9.92
N CYS A 84 -15.42 -4.60 -8.71
CA CYS A 84 -16.22 -5.48 -7.85
C CYS A 84 -17.36 -4.71 -7.18
N ALA A 85 -18.35 -5.43 -6.68
CA ALA A 85 -19.37 -4.85 -5.83
C ALA A 85 -18.73 -4.26 -4.57
N LEU A 86 -18.92 -2.98 -4.31
CA LEU A 86 -18.40 -2.26 -3.15
C LEU A 86 -19.59 -1.75 -2.33
N HIS A 87 -19.55 -2.08 -1.05
CA HIS A 87 -20.48 -1.56 -0.05
C HIS A 87 -19.70 -0.65 0.91
N VAL A 88 -20.26 0.51 1.22
CA VAL A 88 -19.69 1.47 2.17
C VAL A 88 -20.71 1.71 3.26
N LEU A 89 -20.35 1.41 4.50
CA LEU A 89 -21.16 1.74 5.66
C LEU A 89 -20.89 3.19 6.06
N GLY A 90 -21.93 4.01 6.06
CA GLY A 90 -21.87 5.37 6.59
C GLY A 90 -22.09 5.34 8.11
N ALA A 91 -21.07 5.65 8.90
CA ALA A 91 -21.14 5.65 10.37
C ALA A 91 -20.22 6.68 11.00
N GLU A 92 -20.62 7.18 12.17
CA GLU A 92 -19.85 8.12 13.02
C GLU A 92 -20.18 7.89 14.51
N PRO A 93 -19.25 8.16 15.45
CA PRO A 93 -17.83 8.46 15.26
C PRO A 93 -17.04 7.22 14.87
N ILE A 94 -15.91 7.40 14.20
CA ILE A 94 -15.04 6.32 13.76
C ILE A 94 -13.76 6.34 14.59
N ASP A 95 -13.72 5.66 15.73
CA ASP A 95 -12.50 5.19 16.37
C ASP A 95 -12.27 3.70 16.09
N ARG A 96 -11.14 3.16 16.54
CA ARG A 96 -10.76 1.77 16.22
C ARG A 96 -11.77 0.73 16.73
N GLY A 97 -12.28 0.90 17.94
CA GLY A 97 -13.25 0.00 18.57
C GLY A 97 -14.62 0.08 17.91
N HIS A 98 -15.14 1.30 17.73
CA HIS A 98 -16.40 1.51 17.02
C HIS A 98 -16.31 1.07 15.56
N GLY A 99 -15.21 1.38 14.86
CA GLY A 99 -14.99 0.93 13.48
C GLY A 99 -15.07 -0.58 13.34
N ALA A 100 -14.44 -1.32 14.24
CA ALA A 100 -14.49 -2.78 14.26
C ALA A 100 -15.92 -3.32 14.51
N ALA A 101 -16.66 -2.75 15.48
CA ALA A 101 -18.04 -3.12 15.77
C ALA A 101 -19.00 -2.80 14.61
N PHE A 102 -18.83 -1.65 13.97
CA PHE A 102 -19.60 -1.27 12.78
C PHE A 102 -19.37 -2.23 11.61
N LEU A 103 -18.11 -2.57 11.31
CA LEU A 103 -17.80 -3.52 10.25
C LEU A 103 -18.37 -4.91 10.52
N ALA A 104 -18.24 -5.42 11.75
CA ALA A 104 -18.80 -6.71 12.15
C ALA A 104 -20.32 -6.74 12.00
N SER A 105 -21.01 -5.69 12.47
CA SER A 105 -22.47 -5.58 12.37
C SER A 105 -22.95 -5.48 10.91
N ALA A 106 -22.27 -4.67 10.10
CA ALA A 106 -22.61 -4.51 8.68
C ALA A 106 -22.39 -5.79 7.89
N ALA A 107 -21.24 -6.45 8.10
CA ALA A 107 -20.91 -7.70 7.44
C ALA A 107 -21.93 -8.81 7.81
N SER A 108 -22.28 -8.92 9.09
CA SER A 108 -23.32 -9.85 9.55
C SER A 108 -24.70 -9.56 8.95
N ALA A 109 -25.08 -8.28 8.83
CA ALA A 109 -26.32 -7.87 8.18
C ALA A 109 -26.31 -8.23 6.69
N MET A 110 -25.21 -8.01 5.98
CA MET A 110 -25.08 -8.34 4.55
C MET A 110 -25.22 -9.85 4.30
N VAL A 111 -24.67 -10.69 5.17
CA VAL A 111 -24.80 -12.15 5.07
C VAL A 111 -26.23 -12.59 5.40
N ARG A 112 -26.81 -12.07 6.47
CA ARG A 112 -28.20 -12.35 6.86
C ARG A 112 -29.21 -11.95 5.81
N ASP A 113 -29.01 -10.78 5.16
CA ASP A 113 -29.89 -10.25 4.13
C ASP A 113 -29.57 -10.82 2.72
N GLU A 114 -28.74 -11.85 2.67
CA GLU A 114 -28.33 -12.58 1.45
C GLU A 114 -27.66 -11.72 0.37
N ILE A 115 -27.04 -10.60 0.74
CA ILE A 115 -26.28 -9.75 -0.18
C ILE A 115 -25.01 -10.48 -0.64
N CYS A 116 -24.40 -11.25 0.26
CA CYS A 116 -23.29 -12.17 -0.03
C CYS A 116 -23.42 -13.44 0.80
N ARG A 117 -22.86 -14.55 0.28
CA ARG A 117 -22.76 -15.85 0.99
C ARG A 117 -21.29 -16.31 0.83
N PRO A 118 -20.38 -15.83 1.69
CA PRO A 118 -18.97 -16.05 1.45
C PRO A 118 -18.55 -17.48 1.72
N ASP A 119 -17.81 -18.07 0.78
CA ASP A 119 -16.97 -19.23 1.01
C ASP A 119 -15.68 -18.83 1.74
N VAL A 120 -15.16 -17.62 1.41
CA VAL A 120 -13.92 -17.05 1.95
C VAL A 120 -14.17 -15.64 2.46
N ILE A 121 -13.68 -15.36 3.68
CA ILE A 121 -13.62 -14.01 4.24
C ILE A 121 -12.16 -13.56 4.31
N ILE A 122 -11.89 -12.37 3.79
CA ILE A 122 -10.60 -11.69 3.92
C ILE A 122 -10.81 -10.43 4.76
N ALA A 123 -10.36 -10.47 6.01
CA ALA A 123 -10.32 -9.31 6.89
C ALA A 123 -9.02 -8.53 6.63
N TRP A 124 -9.14 -7.35 6.04
CA TRP A 124 -8.03 -6.52 5.59
C TRP A 124 -7.86 -5.30 6.49
N GLY A 125 -6.87 -5.31 7.35
CA GLY A 125 -6.64 -4.32 8.40
C GLY A 125 -7.18 -4.73 9.76
N GLU A 126 -6.81 -4.01 10.81
CA GLU A 126 -7.09 -4.41 12.19
C GLU A 126 -8.56 -4.35 12.58
N ALA A 127 -9.29 -3.30 12.17
CA ALA A 127 -10.70 -3.17 12.54
C ALA A 127 -11.55 -4.26 11.87
N ALA A 128 -11.17 -4.71 10.67
CA ALA A 128 -11.84 -5.81 9.98
C ALA A 128 -11.70 -7.16 10.72
N ALA A 129 -10.75 -7.31 11.64
CA ALA A 129 -10.59 -8.54 12.43
C ALA A 129 -11.87 -8.96 13.17
N ALA A 130 -12.67 -7.99 13.63
CA ALA A 130 -13.93 -8.24 14.33
C ALA A 130 -15.01 -8.94 13.46
N VAL A 131 -14.83 -8.99 12.16
CA VAL A 131 -15.74 -9.68 11.24
C VAL A 131 -15.55 -11.20 11.29
N LEU A 132 -14.34 -11.67 11.59
CA LEU A 132 -13.99 -13.08 11.55
C LEU A 132 -14.82 -13.96 12.51
N PRO A 133 -15.00 -13.59 13.80
CA PRO A 133 -15.88 -14.33 14.69
C PRO A 133 -17.37 -14.15 14.36
N ALA A 134 -17.73 -13.09 13.68
CA ALA A 134 -19.13 -12.73 13.42
C ALA A 134 -19.77 -13.49 12.24
N ILE A 135 -18.97 -14.09 11.36
CA ILE A 135 -19.45 -14.74 10.13
C ILE A 135 -18.81 -16.11 9.95
N GLN A 136 -19.64 -17.10 9.61
CA GLN A 136 -19.19 -18.42 9.22
C GLN A 136 -18.74 -18.44 7.77
N ALA A 137 -17.57 -18.97 7.49
CA ALA A 137 -17.02 -19.19 6.15
C ALA A 137 -16.11 -20.43 6.15
N THR A 138 -15.87 -21.01 4.98
CA THR A 138 -14.98 -22.17 4.84
C THR A 138 -13.52 -21.80 5.09
N SER A 139 -13.13 -20.56 4.75
CA SER A 139 -11.79 -20.05 5.01
C SER A 139 -11.84 -18.60 5.48
N ARG A 140 -11.06 -18.30 6.52
CA ARG A 140 -10.97 -16.99 7.17
C ARG A 140 -9.53 -16.52 7.13
N VAL A 141 -9.28 -15.46 6.41
CA VAL A 141 -7.94 -14.89 6.20
C VAL A 141 -7.85 -13.52 6.87
N PHE A 142 -6.85 -13.34 7.71
CA PHE A 142 -6.55 -12.04 8.31
C PHE A 142 -5.31 -11.43 7.67
N VAL A 143 -5.43 -10.23 7.12
CA VAL A 143 -4.35 -9.52 6.45
C VAL A 143 -3.96 -8.27 7.22
N LEU A 144 -2.70 -8.15 7.57
CA LEU A 144 -2.11 -6.92 8.14
C LEU A 144 -1.25 -6.23 7.06
N PRO A 145 -1.88 -5.36 6.24
CA PRO A 145 -1.29 -4.88 4.99
C PRO A 145 -0.10 -3.92 5.19
N THR A 146 0.00 -3.27 6.34
CA THR A 146 1.13 -2.38 6.70
C THR A 146 2.33 -3.14 7.24
N GLY A 147 2.19 -4.43 7.52
CA GLY A 147 3.24 -5.24 8.14
C GLY A 147 3.47 -4.95 9.63
N THR A 148 2.65 -4.08 10.21
CA THR A 148 2.67 -3.70 11.62
C THR A 148 1.31 -3.97 12.26
N TRP A 149 1.25 -3.95 13.58
CA TRP A 149 0.03 -4.08 14.35
C TRP A 149 -0.01 -3.03 15.46
N GLY A 150 -1.21 -2.56 15.78
CA GLY A 150 -1.43 -1.52 16.76
C GLY A 150 -1.36 -1.99 18.22
N SER A 151 -1.27 -1.03 19.12
CA SER A 151 -1.35 -1.26 20.57
C SER A 151 -2.71 -1.85 20.96
N PRO A 152 -2.80 -2.50 22.13
CA PRO A 152 -4.09 -2.90 22.69
C PRO A 152 -5.07 -1.73 22.74
N LEU A 153 -6.35 -2.02 22.56
CA LEU A 153 -7.42 -1.04 22.63
C LEU A 153 -7.49 -0.41 24.02
N SER A 154 -7.77 0.89 24.08
CA SER A 154 -8.12 1.59 25.31
C SER A 154 -9.41 1.01 25.92
N ALA A 155 -9.70 1.35 27.17
CA ALA A 155 -10.93 0.89 27.82
C ALA A 155 -12.20 1.37 27.08
N THR A 156 -12.17 2.58 26.51
CA THR A 156 -13.27 3.17 25.73
C THR A 156 -13.47 2.45 24.41
N GLU A 157 -12.39 2.17 23.69
CA GLU A 157 -12.44 1.41 22.42
C GLU A 157 -12.92 -0.03 22.62
N ARG A 158 -12.50 -0.69 23.72
CA ARG A 158 -13.01 -2.02 24.07
C ARG A 158 -14.49 -2.04 24.44
N ALA A 159 -14.97 -0.98 25.08
CA ALA A 159 -16.39 -0.86 25.45
C ALA A 159 -17.31 -0.74 24.22
N ALA A 160 -16.80 -0.40 23.05
CA ALA A 160 -17.59 -0.38 21.82
C ALA A 160 -17.80 -1.80 21.21
N LEU A 161 -16.88 -2.72 21.52
CA LEU A 161 -17.00 -4.12 21.08
C LEU A 161 -17.89 -4.90 22.04
N ASP A 162 -18.49 -6.01 21.58
CA ASP A 162 -19.31 -6.87 22.42
C ASP A 162 -18.51 -7.34 23.66
N PRO A 163 -18.92 -6.94 24.90
CA PRO A 163 -18.21 -7.31 26.10
C PRO A 163 -18.27 -8.80 26.41
N ASN A 164 -19.17 -9.55 25.76
CA ASN A 164 -19.31 -10.99 25.90
C ASN A 164 -18.52 -11.76 24.84
N ALA A 165 -17.79 -11.10 23.95
CA ALA A 165 -16.90 -11.78 23.01
C ALA A 165 -15.74 -12.45 23.81
N PRO A 166 -15.77 -13.77 24.04
CA PRO A 166 -14.78 -14.45 24.89
C PRO A 166 -13.35 -14.29 24.36
N ASP A 167 -13.22 -14.11 23.06
CA ASP A 167 -11.96 -14.02 22.35
C ASP A 167 -11.24 -12.68 22.58
N LEU A 168 -11.96 -11.60 22.92
CA LEU A 168 -11.33 -10.30 23.19
C LEU A 168 -10.47 -10.33 24.47
N ALA A 169 -10.87 -11.07 25.48
CA ALA A 169 -10.06 -11.27 26.69
C ALA A 169 -8.80 -12.10 26.40
N MET A 170 -8.92 -13.16 25.60
CA MET A 170 -7.80 -13.97 25.12
C MET A 170 -6.88 -13.15 24.21
N ALA A 171 -7.44 -12.30 23.35
CA ALA A 171 -6.72 -11.38 22.47
C ALA A 171 -5.98 -10.24 23.21
N LYS A 172 -5.97 -10.25 24.55
CA LYS A 172 -5.38 -9.17 25.39
C LYS A 172 -5.87 -7.78 25.03
N GLY A 173 -7.09 -7.66 24.50
CA GLY A 173 -7.70 -6.41 24.07
C GLY A 173 -7.12 -5.82 22.79
N SER A 174 -6.48 -6.63 21.96
CA SER A 174 -5.91 -6.20 20.66
C SER A 174 -6.78 -6.68 19.50
N LEU A 175 -7.05 -5.82 18.52
CA LEU A 175 -7.72 -6.22 17.28
C LEU A 175 -6.87 -7.19 16.46
N ALA A 176 -5.55 -6.97 16.40
CA ALA A 176 -4.63 -7.91 15.77
C ALA A 176 -4.65 -9.27 16.46
N GLY A 177 -4.78 -9.28 17.80
CA GLY A 177 -4.96 -10.50 18.56
C GLY A 177 -6.27 -11.22 18.26
N LEU A 178 -7.38 -10.48 18.14
CA LEU A 178 -8.68 -11.04 17.76
C LEU A 178 -8.61 -11.69 16.36
N GLY A 179 -8.05 -10.98 15.38
CA GLY A 179 -7.84 -11.55 14.06
C GLY A 179 -6.93 -12.77 14.05
N ALA A 180 -5.91 -12.80 14.93
CA ALA A 180 -5.00 -13.92 15.05
C ALA A 180 -5.65 -15.18 15.69
N ILE A 181 -6.70 -15.03 16.52
CA ILE A 181 -7.43 -16.15 17.10
C ILE A 181 -8.38 -16.78 16.07
N ASP A 182 -9.12 -15.95 15.36
CA ASP A 182 -10.25 -16.39 14.55
C ASP A 182 -9.90 -16.67 13.09
N ALA A 183 -8.71 -16.26 12.61
CA ALA A 183 -8.29 -16.55 11.26
C ALA A 183 -7.72 -17.97 11.13
N ASP A 184 -7.95 -18.60 9.98
CA ASP A 184 -7.28 -19.85 9.60
C ASP A 184 -5.83 -19.58 9.14
N VAL A 185 -5.58 -18.38 8.60
CA VAL A 185 -4.24 -17.92 8.19
C VAL A 185 -4.09 -16.41 8.41
N VAL A 186 -2.90 -15.99 8.89
CA VAL A 186 -2.53 -14.58 9.03
C VAL A 186 -1.52 -14.21 7.96
N VAL A 187 -1.79 -13.15 7.19
CA VAL A 187 -1.00 -12.73 6.03
C VAL A 187 -0.34 -11.38 6.27
N PHE A 188 0.94 -11.31 5.98
CA PHE A 188 1.74 -10.09 6.03
C PHE A 188 2.30 -9.75 4.64
N PRO A 189 2.63 -8.47 4.37
CA PRO A 189 3.26 -8.08 3.11
C PRO A 189 4.72 -8.56 3.02
N SER A 190 5.38 -8.85 4.13
CA SER A 190 6.80 -9.23 4.14
C SER A 190 7.13 -10.41 5.07
N PRO A 191 8.14 -11.24 4.73
CA PRO A 191 8.65 -12.30 5.59
C PRO A 191 9.13 -11.82 6.96
N SER A 192 9.75 -10.64 7.04
CA SER A 192 10.23 -10.09 8.31
C SER A 192 9.08 -9.72 9.24
N SER A 193 8.01 -9.07 8.70
CA SER A 193 6.81 -8.76 9.49
C SER A 193 6.11 -10.05 9.96
N ALA A 194 5.99 -11.05 9.08
CA ALA A 194 5.41 -12.34 9.44
C ALA A 194 6.20 -13.03 10.57
N ARG A 195 7.54 -13.06 10.49
CA ARG A 195 8.41 -13.61 11.56
C ARG A 195 8.29 -12.80 12.85
N GLY A 196 8.28 -11.47 12.75
CA GLY A 196 8.09 -10.57 13.89
C GLY A 196 6.81 -10.88 14.65
N PHE A 197 5.69 -10.98 13.94
CA PHE A 197 4.39 -11.33 14.52
C PHE A 197 4.39 -12.74 15.11
N ALA A 198 4.90 -13.73 14.39
CA ALA A 198 4.95 -15.12 14.84
C ALA A 198 5.78 -15.30 16.13
N SER A 199 6.81 -14.48 16.35
CA SER A 199 7.67 -14.51 17.53
C SER A 199 7.22 -13.58 18.67
N ALA A 200 6.21 -12.73 18.45
CA ALA A 200 5.75 -11.77 19.43
C ALA A 200 5.06 -12.46 20.62
N ARG A 201 5.58 -12.21 21.83
CA ARG A 201 5.06 -12.83 23.06
C ARG A 201 3.61 -12.46 23.35
N GLU A 202 3.15 -11.33 22.87
CA GLU A 202 1.77 -10.87 23.01
C GLU A 202 0.77 -11.74 22.27
N PHE A 203 1.20 -12.47 21.23
CA PHE A 203 0.39 -13.42 20.45
C PHE A 203 0.70 -14.87 20.73
N SER A 204 1.34 -15.18 21.87
CA SER A 204 1.67 -16.56 22.28
C SER A 204 0.47 -17.47 22.57
N PHE A 205 -0.72 -16.90 22.67
CA PHE A 205 -1.99 -17.62 22.81
C PHE A 205 -2.51 -18.22 21.49
N ARG A 206 -1.95 -17.80 20.38
CA ARG A 206 -2.29 -18.29 19.05
C ARG A 206 -2.03 -19.79 18.95
N ALA A 207 -2.84 -20.51 18.18
CA ALA A 207 -2.58 -21.93 17.91
C ALA A 207 -1.17 -22.10 17.29
N SER A 208 -0.41 -23.07 17.77
CA SER A 208 0.99 -23.27 17.38
C SER A 208 1.14 -23.66 15.91
N ASP A 209 0.10 -24.22 15.32
CA ASP A 209 0.01 -24.71 13.94
C ASP A 209 -0.66 -23.72 12.98
N GLN A 210 -1.21 -22.60 13.50
CA GLN A 210 -1.81 -21.58 12.64
C GLN A 210 -0.76 -20.93 11.72
N PRO A 211 -0.93 -20.99 10.39
CA PRO A 211 0.01 -20.40 9.45
C PRO A 211 0.09 -18.88 9.58
N VAL A 212 1.32 -18.36 9.73
CA VAL A 212 1.63 -16.95 9.55
C VAL A 212 2.52 -16.85 8.34
N VAL A 213 2.00 -16.27 7.29
CA VAL A 213 2.64 -16.28 5.97
C VAL A 213 2.90 -14.87 5.48
N SER A 214 3.79 -14.74 4.51
CA SER A 214 3.98 -13.50 3.80
C SER A 214 3.59 -13.64 2.34
N VAL A 215 2.91 -12.62 1.82
CA VAL A 215 2.55 -12.51 0.42
C VAL A 215 2.97 -11.15 -0.08
N ARG A 216 3.86 -11.11 -1.07
CA ARG A 216 4.27 -9.85 -1.70
C ARG A 216 3.09 -9.29 -2.48
N PHE A 217 2.70 -8.04 -2.18
CA PHE A 217 1.61 -7.38 -2.87
C PHE A 217 2.05 -6.84 -4.23
N GLY A 218 1.14 -6.90 -5.21
CA GLY A 218 1.36 -6.32 -6.53
C GLY A 218 1.37 -4.79 -6.51
N CYS A 219 1.76 -4.21 -7.62
CA CYS A 219 1.73 -2.76 -7.83
C CYS A 219 1.22 -2.39 -9.23
N ASP A 220 0.59 -3.33 -9.94
CA ASP A 220 0.11 -3.18 -11.31
C ASP A 220 -1.41 -2.94 -11.40
N GLU A 221 -1.98 -2.31 -10.37
CA GLU A 221 -3.37 -1.87 -10.41
C GLU A 221 -3.61 -0.87 -11.55
N ALA A 222 -4.76 -0.95 -12.21
CA ALA A 222 -5.10 0.03 -13.23
C ALA A 222 -5.28 1.43 -12.59
N PRO A 223 -4.71 2.47 -13.17
CA PRO A 223 -4.06 2.54 -14.50
C PRO A 223 -2.51 2.48 -14.47
N CYS A 224 -1.90 1.80 -13.49
CA CYS A 224 -0.45 1.82 -13.21
C CYS A 224 0.36 0.93 -14.17
N ASP A 225 0.17 1.05 -15.46
CA ASP A 225 0.98 0.37 -16.49
C ASP A 225 1.50 1.38 -17.53
N PRO A 226 2.82 1.59 -17.64
CA PRO A 226 3.38 2.57 -18.57
C PRO A 226 3.06 2.27 -20.05
N ALA A 227 2.67 1.04 -20.40
CA ALA A 227 2.24 0.69 -21.75
C ALA A 227 0.83 1.21 -22.08
N THR A 228 -0.01 1.42 -21.07
CA THR A 228 -1.42 1.80 -21.25
C THR A 228 -1.83 3.04 -20.46
N ASP A 229 -1.01 3.53 -19.54
CA ASP A 229 -1.32 4.67 -18.67
C ASP A 229 -1.61 5.94 -19.47
N PRO A 230 -2.84 6.47 -19.41
CA PRO A 230 -3.21 7.70 -20.13
C PRO A 230 -2.60 8.96 -19.52
N ALA A 231 -2.04 8.91 -18.32
CA ALA A 231 -1.42 10.03 -17.63
C ALA A 231 -0.05 10.42 -18.20
N LEU A 232 0.56 9.53 -18.98
CA LEU A 232 1.92 9.71 -19.47
C LEU A 232 1.98 10.55 -20.75
N ALA A 233 3.03 11.34 -20.89
CA ALA A 233 3.33 12.09 -22.09
C ALA A 233 3.63 11.17 -23.30
N ALA A 234 4.19 9.99 -23.05
CA ALA A 234 4.38 8.93 -24.03
C ALA A 234 4.32 7.58 -23.33
N ARG A 235 3.68 6.62 -23.95
CA ARG A 235 3.64 5.24 -23.48
C ARG A 235 4.95 4.51 -23.77
N TYR A 236 5.30 3.54 -22.92
CA TYR A 236 6.50 2.70 -23.12
C TYR A 236 6.34 1.35 -22.43
N SER A 237 7.18 0.42 -22.84
CA SER A 237 7.27 -0.92 -22.24
C SER A 237 8.74 -1.36 -22.13
N SER A 238 8.99 -2.51 -21.52
CA SER A 238 10.31 -3.13 -21.47
C SER A 238 10.90 -3.38 -22.86
N ASP A 239 10.05 -3.63 -23.86
CA ASP A 239 10.48 -3.90 -25.25
C ASP A 239 10.53 -2.64 -26.11
N ALA A 240 9.81 -1.58 -25.74
CA ALA A 240 9.78 -0.28 -26.41
C ALA A 240 9.99 0.88 -25.41
N PRO A 241 11.21 1.06 -24.87
CA PRO A 241 11.47 1.94 -23.72
C PRO A 241 11.58 3.43 -24.08
N SER A 242 11.56 3.80 -25.35
CA SER A 242 11.82 5.18 -25.83
C SER A 242 10.87 6.23 -25.23
N GLY A 243 9.62 5.86 -24.93
CA GLY A 243 8.63 6.77 -24.32
C GLY A 243 9.03 7.32 -22.95
N LYS A 244 9.88 6.58 -22.19
CA LYS A 244 10.38 7.09 -20.91
C LYS A 244 11.20 8.37 -21.07
N ALA A 245 11.97 8.50 -22.14
CA ALA A 245 12.72 9.73 -22.43
C ALA A 245 11.80 10.91 -22.71
N GLU A 246 10.66 10.69 -23.36
CA GLU A 246 9.66 11.74 -23.58
C GLU A 246 8.93 12.12 -22.28
N CYS A 247 8.62 11.14 -21.42
CA CYS A 247 8.09 11.42 -20.08
C CYS A 247 9.06 12.25 -19.23
N ARG A 248 10.37 11.95 -19.30
CA ARG A 248 11.41 12.75 -18.65
C ARG A 248 11.44 14.19 -19.16
N LYS A 249 11.37 14.42 -20.47
CA LYS A 249 11.31 15.75 -21.05
C LYS A 249 10.05 16.50 -20.64
N ALA A 250 8.91 15.81 -20.61
CA ALA A 250 7.63 16.39 -20.19
C ALA A 250 7.67 16.81 -18.71
N LEU A 251 8.21 15.96 -17.84
CA LEU A 251 8.38 16.26 -16.42
C LEU A 251 9.31 17.47 -16.23
N ALA A 252 10.46 17.51 -16.89
CA ALA A 252 11.39 18.62 -16.82
C ALA A 252 10.75 19.94 -17.25
N ARG A 253 9.99 19.95 -18.35
CA ARG A 253 9.26 21.14 -18.82
C ARG A 253 8.21 21.61 -17.81
N ARG A 254 7.40 20.66 -17.28
CA ARG A 254 6.35 20.97 -16.31
C ARG A 254 6.90 21.56 -15.01
N THR A 255 8.09 21.13 -14.62
CA THR A 255 8.72 21.48 -13.35
C THR A 255 9.86 22.50 -13.51
N SER A 256 10.10 23.01 -14.71
CA SER A 256 11.18 23.98 -15.01
C SER A 256 12.58 23.50 -14.62
N LEU A 257 12.84 22.18 -14.64
CA LEU A 257 14.15 21.61 -14.35
C LEU A 257 15.08 21.73 -15.55
N ALA A 258 16.33 22.14 -15.30
CA ALA A 258 17.39 22.21 -16.29
C ALA A 258 18.14 20.88 -16.38
N LEU A 259 17.66 19.96 -17.19
CA LEU A 259 18.24 18.63 -17.32
C LEU A 259 19.20 18.52 -18.50
N GLY A 260 20.47 18.26 -18.22
CA GLY A 260 21.46 17.83 -19.20
C GLY A 260 21.34 16.34 -19.57
N ARG A 261 22.14 15.90 -20.55
CA ARG A 261 22.15 14.49 -20.99
C ARG A 261 22.62 13.53 -19.88
N ARG A 262 23.52 13.99 -19.00
CA ARG A 262 24.09 13.19 -17.89
C ARG A 262 23.37 13.42 -16.57
N THR A 263 22.59 14.49 -16.43
CA THR A 263 21.92 14.83 -15.18
C THR A 263 21.07 13.67 -14.69
N LEU A 264 21.33 13.17 -13.50
CA LEU A 264 20.48 12.19 -12.83
C LEU A 264 19.25 12.91 -12.25
N LEU A 265 18.05 12.46 -12.63
CA LEU A 265 16.80 12.97 -12.07
C LEU A 265 16.32 12.06 -10.94
N VAL A 266 16.37 12.58 -9.73
CA VAL A 266 15.97 11.89 -8.49
C VAL A 266 14.56 12.35 -8.11
N ALA A 267 13.63 11.41 -7.98
CA ALA A 267 12.36 11.64 -7.31
C ALA A 267 12.48 11.25 -5.83
N THR A 268 11.66 11.85 -4.97
CA THR A 268 11.50 11.46 -3.57
C THR A 268 10.03 11.16 -3.27
N ALA A 269 9.78 10.46 -2.17
CA ALA A 269 8.46 10.41 -1.54
C ALA A 269 8.17 11.73 -0.79
N PRO A 270 6.94 11.95 -0.29
CA PRO A 270 6.64 13.04 0.63
C PRO A 270 7.60 13.03 1.83
N LEU A 271 8.05 14.23 2.24
CA LEU A 271 9.08 14.34 3.29
C LEU A 271 8.45 14.22 4.68
N ALA A 272 8.94 13.28 5.50
CA ALA A 272 8.58 13.13 6.91
C ALA A 272 9.83 13.07 7.80
N ILE A 273 9.79 13.72 8.99
CA ILE A 273 10.94 13.75 9.93
C ILE A 273 11.24 12.35 10.46
N ALA A 274 10.21 11.62 10.87
CA ALA A 274 10.35 10.27 11.39
C ALA A 274 11.01 9.31 10.39
N GLU A 275 10.89 9.60 9.10
CA GLU A 275 11.37 8.78 7.99
C GLU A 275 12.70 9.30 7.40
N GLY A 276 13.48 10.06 8.17
CA GLY A 276 14.78 10.54 7.70
C GLY A 276 14.74 11.74 6.74
N GLY A 277 13.61 12.44 6.63
CA GLY A 277 13.47 13.60 5.73
C GLY A 277 14.48 14.71 5.98
N ARG A 278 14.94 14.90 7.23
CA ARG A 278 16.01 15.86 7.58
C ARG A 278 17.35 15.49 6.94
N SER A 279 17.75 14.23 7.06
CA SER A 279 19.01 13.74 6.47
C SER A 279 18.96 13.78 4.94
N LEU A 280 17.78 13.52 4.38
CA LEU A 280 17.55 13.63 2.93
C LEU A 280 17.73 15.07 2.43
N ILE A 281 17.17 16.07 3.12
CA ILE A 281 17.36 17.50 2.77
C ILE A 281 18.83 17.90 2.82
N ASN A 282 19.58 17.43 3.81
CA ASN A 282 21.01 17.69 3.92
C ASN A 282 21.80 17.08 2.74
N ALA A 283 21.43 15.87 2.32
CA ALA A 283 22.01 15.24 1.14
C ALA A 283 21.67 16.00 -0.15
N ILE A 284 20.40 16.42 -0.33
CA ILE A 284 19.96 17.22 -1.47
C ILE A 284 20.77 18.51 -1.56
N SER A 285 20.94 19.22 -0.44
CA SER A 285 21.70 20.48 -0.38
C SER A 285 23.17 20.34 -0.85
N SER A 286 23.74 19.16 -0.67
CA SER A 286 25.08 18.83 -1.16
C SER A 286 25.09 18.43 -2.64
N LEU A 287 24.13 17.61 -3.04
CA LEU A 287 24.04 17.03 -4.39
C LEU A 287 23.61 18.02 -5.49
N VAL A 288 22.92 19.10 -5.16
CA VAL A 288 22.52 20.13 -6.14
C VAL A 288 23.69 20.82 -6.83
N ARG A 289 24.90 20.71 -6.22
CA ARG A 289 26.13 21.21 -6.82
C ARG A 289 26.76 20.28 -7.86
N SER A 290 26.24 19.06 -7.95
CA SER A 290 26.63 18.05 -8.93
C SER A 290 25.66 17.98 -10.12
N ASP A 291 25.87 17.02 -11.03
CA ASP A 291 24.95 16.79 -12.15
C ASP A 291 23.74 15.95 -11.74
N VAL A 292 23.06 16.40 -10.68
CA VAL A 292 21.85 15.79 -10.11
C VAL A 292 20.76 16.86 -10.04
N ALA A 293 19.52 16.46 -10.29
CA ALA A 293 18.33 17.28 -10.11
C ALA A 293 17.26 16.49 -9.35
N PHE A 294 16.37 17.17 -8.66
CA PHE A 294 15.37 16.58 -7.78
C PHE A 294 13.95 17.00 -8.15
N VAL A 295 13.02 16.04 -8.04
CA VAL A 295 11.58 16.32 -7.98
C VAL A 295 11.09 15.86 -6.61
N VAL A 296 10.60 16.81 -5.82
CA VAL A 296 10.15 16.59 -4.44
C VAL A 296 8.65 16.90 -4.37
N PRO A 297 7.81 16.03 -3.79
CA PRO A 297 6.41 16.33 -3.52
C PRO A 297 6.26 17.58 -2.65
N GLY A 298 5.33 18.48 -3.01
CA GLY A 298 5.01 19.66 -2.24
C GLY A 298 4.14 19.42 -1.00
N VAL A 299 3.97 18.14 -0.64
CA VAL A 299 3.23 17.65 0.52
C VAL A 299 4.17 16.89 1.45
N GLY A 300 3.80 16.78 2.72
CA GLY A 300 4.62 16.17 3.75
C GLY A 300 4.69 17.07 4.97
N GLU A 301 5.72 16.91 5.79
CA GLU A 301 5.88 17.71 6.98
C GLU A 301 6.23 19.16 6.64
N ARG A 302 5.42 20.09 7.12
CA ARG A 302 5.46 21.51 6.72
C ARG A 302 6.85 22.12 6.85
N ALA A 303 7.56 21.83 7.96
CA ALA A 303 8.89 22.38 8.21
C ALA A 303 9.91 21.93 7.14
N LEU A 304 9.84 20.67 6.70
CA LEU A 304 10.72 20.11 5.69
C LEU A 304 10.36 20.64 4.28
N VAL A 305 9.07 20.76 3.99
CA VAL A 305 8.59 21.29 2.72
C VAL A 305 9.00 22.76 2.55
N GLU A 306 8.89 23.59 3.59
CA GLU A 306 9.34 25.00 3.53
C GLU A 306 10.88 25.10 3.39
N GLU A 307 11.63 24.24 4.04
CA GLU A 307 13.08 24.23 3.91
C GLU A 307 13.54 23.86 2.51
N ILE A 308 12.95 22.81 1.90
CA ILE A 308 13.30 22.42 0.52
C ILE A 308 12.87 23.47 -0.51
N LYS A 309 11.76 24.18 -0.29
CA LYS A 309 11.35 25.32 -1.12
C LYS A 309 12.40 26.43 -1.11
N ARG A 310 12.96 26.74 0.07
CA ARG A 310 14.02 27.76 0.20
C ARG A 310 15.25 27.34 -0.61
N ILE A 311 15.69 26.09 -0.50
CA ILE A 311 16.84 25.57 -1.25
C ILE A 311 16.55 25.60 -2.78
N ALA A 312 15.31 25.28 -3.18
CA ALA A 312 14.91 25.33 -4.59
C ALA A 312 15.00 26.75 -5.19
N ILE A 313 14.67 27.79 -4.41
CA ILE A 313 14.82 29.19 -4.82
C ILE A 313 16.30 29.54 -5.01
N GLU A 314 17.16 29.06 -4.14
CA GLU A 314 18.62 29.30 -4.18
C GLU A 314 19.31 28.50 -5.30
N THR A 315 18.67 27.46 -5.84
CA THR A 315 19.23 26.55 -6.85
C THR A 315 18.29 26.35 -8.03
N PRO A 316 18.01 27.40 -8.80
CA PRO A 316 17.03 27.35 -9.88
C PRO A 316 17.39 26.29 -10.93
N GLY A 317 16.39 25.53 -11.36
CA GLY A 317 16.53 24.45 -12.34
C GLY A 317 17.11 23.14 -11.79
N LYS A 318 17.43 23.06 -10.49
CA LYS A 318 18.00 21.87 -9.84
C LYS A 318 16.98 21.13 -8.97
N ILE A 319 16.08 21.84 -8.32
CA ILE A 319 15.03 21.28 -7.48
C ILE A 319 13.69 21.77 -7.95
N ALA A 320 12.78 20.87 -8.19
CA ALA A 320 11.39 21.16 -8.46
C ALA A 320 10.50 20.66 -7.32
N ILE A 321 9.62 21.52 -6.84
CA ILE A 321 8.55 21.13 -5.92
C ILE A 321 7.31 20.84 -6.76
N TYR A 322 6.83 19.60 -6.67
CA TYR A 322 5.60 19.20 -7.35
C TYR A 322 4.41 19.55 -6.46
N PRO A 323 3.58 20.53 -6.81
CA PRO A 323 2.66 21.17 -5.87
C PRO A 323 1.52 20.25 -5.42
N GLU A 324 1.06 19.41 -6.35
CA GLU A 324 -0.01 18.44 -6.11
C GLU A 324 0.57 17.04 -6.11
N TYR A 325 0.28 16.25 -5.07
CA TYR A 325 0.73 14.87 -4.99
C TYR A 325 -0.47 13.96 -4.75
N GLY A 326 -0.59 12.96 -5.57
CA GLY A 326 -1.61 11.92 -5.57
C GLY A 326 -1.29 10.94 -6.67
N SER A 327 -2.10 9.92 -6.87
CA SER A 327 -1.83 8.82 -7.81
C SER A 327 -1.45 9.28 -9.23
N LEU A 328 -2.05 10.36 -9.74
CA LEU A 328 -1.70 10.91 -11.07
C LEU A 328 -0.28 11.49 -11.09
N ALA A 329 0.04 12.32 -10.09
CA ALA A 329 1.34 12.97 -9.99
C ALA A 329 2.45 11.96 -9.74
N GLU A 330 2.22 10.98 -8.85
CA GLU A 330 3.15 9.88 -8.57
C GLU A 330 3.56 9.16 -9.85
N ARG A 331 2.59 8.75 -10.68
CA ARG A 331 2.87 8.06 -11.95
C ARG A 331 3.64 8.92 -12.94
N GLN A 332 3.30 10.20 -13.06
CA GLN A 332 4.03 11.12 -13.93
C GLN A 332 5.47 11.38 -13.47
N ILE A 333 5.67 11.51 -12.15
CA ILE A 333 6.99 11.65 -11.55
C ILE A 333 7.82 10.40 -11.80
N LEU A 334 7.30 9.21 -11.48
CA LEU A 334 8.01 7.95 -11.67
C LEU A 334 8.32 7.67 -13.15
N ALA A 335 7.39 7.97 -14.05
CA ALA A 335 7.64 7.80 -15.47
C ALA A 335 8.78 8.70 -15.99
N GLY A 336 8.96 9.89 -15.42
CA GLY A 336 9.98 10.84 -15.84
C GLY A 336 11.31 10.73 -15.08
N ALA A 337 11.33 10.24 -13.86
CA ALA A 337 12.52 10.14 -13.03
C ALA A 337 13.44 8.98 -13.46
N ASP A 338 14.73 9.11 -13.16
CA ASP A 338 15.71 8.03 -13.32
C ASP A 338 15.72 7.12 -12.10
N VAL A 339 15.65 7.71 -10.90
CA VAL A 339 15.69 7.00 -9.62
C VAL A 339 14.63 7.56 -8.66
N LEU A 340 14.20 6.73 -7.71
CA LEU A 340 13.35 7.10 -6.59
C LEU A 340 14.12 6.87 -5.29
N LEU A 341 14.37 7.93 -4.53
CA LEU A 341 15.02 7.85 -3.22
C LEU A 341 13.96 7.84 -2.11
N LEU A 342 13.90 6.74 -1.38
CA LEU A 342 13.03 6.51 -0.24
C LEU A 342 13.86 6.52 1.04
N ALA A 343 13.40 7.24 2.06
CA ALA A 343 14.04 7.30 3.36
C ALA A 343 13.22 6.60 4.47
N ASP A 344 12.08 6.03 4.11
CA ASP A 344 11.21 5.28 5.01
C ASP A 344 11.84 3.94 5.45
N LYS A 345 11.72 3.61 6.74
CA LYS A 345 12.22 2.36 7.32
C LYS A 345 11.11 1.34 7.61
N ASP A 346 9.86 1.74 7.55
CA ASP A 346 8.73 0.98 8.08
C ASP A 346 7.85 0.32 7.00
N ASN A 347 8.34 0.21 5.77
CA ASN A 347 7.65 -0.45 4.66
C ASN A 347 6.36 0.24 4.16
N HIS A 348 6.07 1.45 4.62
CA HIS A 348 4.91 2.20 4.14
C HIS A 348 4.98 2.54 2.64
N LEU A 349 6.18 2.53 2.06
CA LEU A 349 6.43 2.88 0.66
C LEU A 349 6.88 1.69 -0.21
N ALA A 350 6.64 0.45 0.25
CA ALA A 350 7.02 -0.75 -0.52
C ALA A 350 6.27 -0.83 -1.85
N ARG A 351 4.99 -0.44 -1.88
CA ARG A 351 4.21 -0.33 -3.12
C ARG A 351 4.80 0.73 -4.03
N THR A 352 5.12 1.92 -3.51
CA THR A 352 5.75 2.99 -4.28
C THR A 352 7.10 2.56 -4.88
N ALA A 353 7.91 1.80 -4.15
CA ALA A 353 9.14 1.21 -4.66
C ALA A 353 8.87 0.19 -5.79
N GLY A 354 7.88 -0.68 -5.64
CA GLY A 354 7.43 -1.62 -6.69
C GLY A 354 6.90 -0.88 -7.92
N LEU A 355 6.13 0.17 -7.71
CA LEU A 355 5.61 1.03 -8.77
C LEU A 355 6.75 1.74 -9.52
N ALA A 356 7.77 2.23 -8.81
CA ALA A 356 8.97 2.81 -9.45
C ALA A 356 9.63 1.81 -10.40
N MET A 357 9.80 0.55 -9.97
CA MET A 357 10.33 -0.52 -10.83
C MET A 357 9.49 -0.69 -12.09
N ARG A 358 8.15 -0.70 -11.95
CA ARG A 358 7.23 -0.85 -13.08
C ARG A 358 7.37 0.28 -14.11
N TYR A 359 7.66 1.49 -13.64
CA TYR A 359 7.96 2.66 -14.49
C TYR A 359 9.45 2.77 -14.88
N ALA A 360 10.22 1.70 -14.77
CA ALA A 360 11.66 1.66 -15.09
C ALA A 360 12.48 2.72 -14.32
N THR A 361 12.09 3.03 -13.09
CA THR A 361 12.74 3.97 -12.17
C THR A 361 13.40 3.17 -11.08
N LEU A 362 14.71 3.36 -10.89
CA LEU A 362 15.51 2.55 -9.95
C LEU A 362 15.22 2.99 -8.51
N PRO A 363 14.71 2.11 -7.64
CA PRO A 363 14.55 2.42 -6.22
C PRO A 363 15.90 2.49 -5.50
N LEU A 364 16.07 3.52 -4.68
CA LEU A 364 17.17 3.69 -3.72
C LEU A 364 16.54 3.62 -2.33
N VAL A 365 16.79 2.55 -1.57
CA VAL A 365 16.06 2.24 -0.34
C VAL A 365 16.99 1.88 0.80
N PRO A 366 16.59 2.09 2.07
CA PRO A 366 17.39 1.65 3.20
C PRO A 366 17.49 0.12 3.25
N ASP A 367 18.67 -0.40 3.62
CA ASP A 367 18.88 -1.82 3.90
C ASP A 367 18.26 -2.15 5.27
N CYS A 368 16.96 -2.30 5.27
CA CYS A 368 16.17 -2.68 6.44
C CYS A 368 15.24 -3.84 6.09
N ALA A 369 14.72 -4.50 7.13
CA ALA A 369 13.88 -5.67 6.98
C ALA A 369 12.71 -5.46 6.00
N ALA A 370 12.15 -4.25 5.97
CA ALA A 370 11.03 -3.90 5.11
C ALA A 370 11.33 -4.02 3.62
N TYR A 371 12.52 -3.61 3.19
CA TYR A 371 12.92 -3.64 1.78
C TYR A 371 13.80 -4.83 1.43
N ALA A 372 14.64 -5.32 2.36
CA ALA A 372 15.53 -6.47 2.13
C ALA A 372 14.80 -7.75 1.72
N ASP A 373 13.54 -7.89 2.11
CA ASP A 373 12.68 -9.01 1.70
C ASP A 373 12.26 -8.93 0.22
N TYR A 374 12.35 -7.76 -0.41
CA TYR A 374 11.82 -7.51 -1.77
C TYR A 374 12.87 -7.03 -2.75
N MET A 375 13.95 -6.43 -2.26
CA MET A 375 14.96 -5.82 -3.08
C MET A 375 16.33 -6.42 -2.80
N VAL A 376 17.03 -6.67 -3.87
CA VAL A 376 18.42 -7.13 -3.86
C VAL A 376 19.26 -5.98 -4.38
N ASP A 377 20.35 -5.65 -3.67
CA ASP A 377 21.27 -4.61 -4.10
C ASP A 377 21.86 -4.95 -5.48
N TYR A 378 21.87 -3.99 -6.40
CA TYR A 378 22.31 -4.23 -7.76
C TYR A 378 23.81 -4.40 -7.83
N ASP A 379 24.24 -5.56 -8.30
CA ASP A 379 25.61 -5.89 -8.62
C ASP A 379 25.88 -5.77 -10.12
N VAL A 380 26.86 -4.93 -10.47
CA VAL A 380 27.22 -4.64 -11.87
C VAL A 380 27.89 -5.82 -12.56
N ALA A 381 28.66 -6.63 -11.82
CA ALA A 381 29.42 -7.74 -12.41
C ALA A 381 28.50 -8.89 -12.82
N SER A 382 27.55 -9.26 -11.96
CA SER A 382 26.57 -10.30 -12.24
C SER A 382 25.33 -9.76 -12.99
N GLN A 383 25.16 -8.44 -13.06
CA GLN A 383 23.96 -7.76 -13.56
C GLN A 383 22.67 -8.24 -12.87
N THR A 384 22.75 -8.57 -11.58
CA THR A 384 21.59 -8.99 -10.76
C THR A 384 21.22 -7.91 -9.76
N GLY A 385 20.00 -8.00 -9.23
CA GLY A 385 19.47 -7.03 -8.30
C GLY A 385 18.31 -6.19 -8.87
N SER A 386 17.60 -5.48 -7.98
CA SER A 386 16.38 -4.76 -8.30
C SER A 386 16.28 -3.38 -7.66
N GLY A 387 17.31 -2.93 -6.94
CA GLY A 387 17.41 -1.64 -6.28
C GLY A 387 18.84 -1.30 -5.91
N LEU A 388 19.06 -0.15 -5.30
CA LEU A 388 20.30 0.15 -4.61
C LEU A 388 19.99 0.32 -3.12
N LEU A 389 20.70 -0.45 -2.29
CA LEU A 389 20.50 -0.45 -0.85
C LEU A 389 21.57 0.42 -0.17
N TYR A 390 21.16 1.17 0.85
CA TYR A 390 22.06 1.94 1.71
C TYR A 390 21.80 1.61 3.20
N LYS A 391 22.86 1.58 4.01
CA LYS A 391 22.81 0.96 5.36
C LYS A 391 22.22 1.85 6.44
N VAL A 392 22.55 3.12 6.42
CA VAL A 392 22.16 4.07 7.47
C VAL A 392 21.37 5.21 6.85
N ASN A 393 20.24 5.56 7.47
CA ASN A 393 19.40 6.65 6.98
C ASN A 393 19.97 8.01 7.41
N ASP A 394 21.14 8.36 6.87
CA ASP A 394 21.82 9.63 7.08
C ASP A 394 22.17 10.31 5.74
N ALA A 395 22.63 11.57 5.83
CA ALA A 395 22.92 12.37 4.65
C ALA A 395 24.10 11.83 3.82
N PHE A 396 25.07 11.18 4.43
CA PHE A 396 26.23 10.62 3.73
C PHE A 396 25.85 9.39 2.91
N GLU A 397 25.04 8.50 3.48
CA GLU A 397 24.54 7.31 2.79
C GLU A 397 23.58 7.69 1.65
N HIS A 398 22.70 8.70 1.85
CA HIS A 398 21.86 9.22 0.78
C HIS A 398 22.69 9.80 -0.37
N LEU A 399 23.75 10.57 -0.05
CA LEU A 399 24.68 11.09 -1.04
C LEU A 399 25.38 9.96 -1.79
N SER A 400 25.92 8.99 -1.06
CA SER A 400 26.64 7.84 -1.60
C SER A 400 25.79 7.02 -2.56
N VAL A 401 24.56 6.66 -2.19
CA VAL A 401 23.68 5.85 -3.04
C VAL A 401 23.21 6.59 -4.29
N VAL A 402 22.98 7.91 -4.20
CA VAL A 402 22.65 8.74 -5.37
C VAL A 402 23.84 8.84 -6.33
N LEU A 403 25.07 8.99 -5.83
CA LEU A 403 26.28 9.01 -6.67
C LEU A 403 26.54 7.64 -7.32
N ARG A 404 26.26 6.54 -6.61
CA ARG A 404 26.26 5.18 -7.18
C ARG A 404 25.31 5.07 -8.35
N ALA A 405 24.08 5.55 -8.21
CA ALA A 405 23.08 5.57 -9.26
C ALA A 405 23.51 6.44 -10.46
N ALA A 406 24.14 7.59 -10.20
CA ALA A 406 24.68 8.46 -11.25
C ALA A 406 25.77 7.74 -12.06
N GLY A 407 26.63 6.97 -11.41
CA GLY A 407 27.63 6.12 -12.05
C GLY A 407 27.03 5.07 -12.98
N LEU A 408 25.98 4.34 -12.51
CA LEU A 408 25.25 3.36 -13.31
C LEU A 408 24.58 4.01 -14.54
N ARG A 409 23.92 5.15 -14.33
CA ARG A 409 23.25 5.88 -15.40
C ARG A 409 24.22 6.42 -16.47
N GLY A 410 25.45 6.73 -16.07
CA GLY A 410 26.54 7.14 -16.97
C GLY A 410 26.96 6.09 -17.97
N ASN A 411 26.61 4.81 -17.74
CA ASN A 411 26.91 3.69 -18.62
C ASN A 411 25.61 3.10 -19.24
N PRO A 412 25.31 3.44 -20.52
CA PRO A 412 24.08 2.96 -21.18
C PRO A 412 23.99 1.44 -21.27
N ASP A 413 25.11 0.73 -21.39
CA ASP A 413 25.15 -0.75 -21.51
C ASP A 413 24.76 -1.44 -20.19
N VAL A 414 24.86 -0.73 -19.07
CA VAL A 414 24.38 -1.19 -17.77
C VAL A 414 22.97 -0.67 -17.51
N TRP A 415 22.73 0.61 -17.80
CA TRP A 415 21.50 1.29 -17.43
C TRP A 415 20.25 0.76 -18.13
N GLN A 416 20.33 0.58 -19.46
CA GLN A 416 19.17 0.10 -20.23
C GLN A 416 18.74 -1.34 -19.85
N PRO A 417 19.65 -2.32 -19.75
CA PRO A 417 19.30 -3.63 -19.22
C PRO A 417 18.73 -3.60 -17.80
N LEU A 418 19.27 -2.74 -16.92
CA LEU A 418 18.74 -2.58 -15.57
C LEU A 418 17.29 -2.07 -15.60
N GLN A 419 16.99 -1.04 -16.38
CA GLN A 419 15.62 -0.53 -16.51
C GLN A 419 14.64 -1.60 -17.00
N LYS A 420 15.03 -2.39 -18.00
CA LYS A 420 14.23 -3.53 -18.50
C LYS A 420 14.01 -4.57 -17.40
N ARG A 421 15.06 -4.93 -16.66
CA ARG A 421 14.98 -5.85 -15.52
C ARG A 421 14.02 -5.37 -14.45
N LEU A 422 14.07 -4.09 -14.09
CA LEU A 422 13.16 -3.51 -13.08
C LEU A 422 11.71 -3.71 -13.49
N MET A 423 11.36 -3.41 -14.74
CA MET A 423 9.98 -3.57 -15.23
C MET A 423 9.49 -5.01 -15.16
N HIS A 424 10.37 -5.99 -15.45
CA HIS A 424 10.02 -7.41 -15.35
C HIS A 424 9.97 -7.92 -13.90
N ALA A 425 10.76 -7.35 -13.00
CA ALA A 425 10.82 -7.75 -11.60
C ALA A 425 9.74 -7.08 -10.72
N ALA A 426 9.02 -6.08 -11.26
CA ALA A 426 7.94 -5.41 -10.55
C ALA A 426 6.84 -6.42 -10.16
N PRO A 427 6.34 -6.38 -8.92
CA PRO A 427 5.36 -7.35 -8.45
C PRO A 427 4.00 -7.15 -9.14
N HIS A 428 3.31 -8.26 -9.43
CA HIS A 428 2.01 -8.29 -10.09
C HIS A 428 0.91 -8.82 -9.18
N TRP A 429 -0.26 -8.18 -9.19
CA TRP A 429 -1.43 -8.61 -8.43
C TRP A 429 -1.96 -9.99 -8.84
N SER A 430 -1.73 -10.40 -10.08
CA SER A 430 -2.08 -11.76 -10.52
C SER A 430 -1.31 -12.84 -9.76
N ALA A 431 -0.02 -12.61 -9.47
CA ALA A 431 0.77 -13.51 -8.64
C ALA A 431 0.32 -13.49 -7.18
N THR A 432 0.00 -12.29 -6.66
CA THR A 432 -0.59 -12.14 -5.32
C THR A 432 -1.91 -12.92 -5.21
N ALA A 433 -2.82 -12.77 -6.18
CA ALA A 433 -4.11 -13.47 -6.18
C ALA A 433 -3.94 -14.99 -6.21
N ALA A 434 -3.02 -15.52 -7.03
CA ALA A 434 -2.74 -16.96 -7.09
C ALA A 434 -2.25 -17.52 -5.73
N LEU A 435 -1.46 -16.73 -4.98
CA LEU A 435 -1.07 -17.12 -3.62
C LEU A 435 -2.27 -17.09 -2.66
N PHE A 436 -3.12 -16.07 -2.72
CA PHE A 436 -4.35 -16.05 -1.92
C PHE A 436 -5.29 -17.20 -2.27
N GLU A 437 -5.46 -17.54 -3.55
CA GLU A 437 -6.22 -18.74 -3.95
C GLU A 437 -5.66 -20.00 -3.32
N SER A 438 -4.35 -20.20 -3.34
CA SER A 438 -3.72 -21.36 -2.72
C SER A 438 -3.90 -21.41 -1.19
N LEU A 439 -3.87 -20.25 -0.52
CA LEU A 439 -4.08 -20.17 0.93
C LEU A 439 -5.55 -20.42 1.33
N CYS A 440 -6.49 -19.91 0.52
CA CYS A 440 -7.93 -19.94 0.84
C CYS A 440 -8.64 -21.22 0.40
N LEU A 441 -8.20 -21.82 -0.73
CA LEU A 441 -8.97 -22.88 -1.41
C LEU A 441 -8.28 -24.25 -1.34
N SER A 442 -7.02 -24.31 -0.87
CA SER A 442 -6.26 -25.56 -0.75
C SER A 442 -6.42 -26.25 0.61
N GLN A 443 -7.14 -25.67 1.55
CA GLN A 443 -7.46 -26.33 2.80
C GLN A 443 -8.58 -27.37 2.57
N PRO A 444 -8.36 -28.67 2.87
CA PRO A 444 -9.48 -29.60 2.88
C PRO A 444 -10.45 -29.13 3.96
N ALA A 445 -11.74 -29.07 3.60
CA ALA A 445 -12.79 -28.83 4.57
C ALA A 445 -12.52 -29.73 5.78
N SER A 446 -12.25 -29.14 6.93
CA SER A 446 -12.15 -29.88 8.19
C SER A 446 -13.48 -30.60 8.43
N ALA A 447 -13.42 -31.92 8.38
CA ALA A 447 -14.55 -32.81 8.57
C ALA A 447 -15.12 -32.72 10.01
#